data_35de0ab5b6c8be94574ee037acba3634
#
_entry.id   35de0ab5b6c8be94574ee037acba3634
#
_cell.length_a   1.000
_cell.length_b   1.000
_cell.length_c   1.000
_cell.angle_alpha   90.00
_cell.angle_beta   90.00
_cell.angle_gamma   90.00
#
_symmetry.space_group_name_H-M   'P 1'
#
loop_
_entity.id
_entity.type
_entity.pdbx_description
1 polymer ?
#
loop_
_entity_poly.entity_id
_entity_poly.type
_entity_poly.pdbx_seq_one_letter_code
_entity_poly.pdbx_strand_id
1 'polypeptide(L)'
;VRQPRSDAIGGRNDRNDPESWASPSVPFSCVIPVRDDLRALEGYHSAQVDVRVRLNTNESPTPPPDAFREAVAAEVSKVEWHRYPDRAAMALRVAIAESHGVDAAQVFVANGSNEVLQTVLLAYAGPGRVVATFEPTYQMHAQIARITGATVVEGERAEDFTLDPAEVERVLTEHQPHVVFLTSPNNPTGLVEPADRVQQLLDFAPGLVVVDEAYAQFADWTALDLVDEDTPLVVTRTFSKTWSMAGARLGYLVGPTWLVAELEKVVLPYHLDTVKQIAGRLALRYVEDMDDRVAQIVAERGRISSELEALGLTVIPSGANFVLFRPDGHDGRAVWQGLVDRSVLIRDCSGWPRLANCLRVTVGTRDENSEFLSALSDVLSASTADFRSHPQTEQNGADR
;
A
#
# COMPACT_ATOMS: atom_id res chain seq x y z
N VAL A 1 -56.81 -20.64 -25.69
CA VAL A 1 -56.16 -20.69 -27.00
C VAL A 1 -55.82 -19.28 -27.43
N ARG A 2 -54.62 -18.78 -27.14
CA ARG A 2 -53.95 -17.68 -27.87
C ARG A 2 -52.43 -17.89 -27.71
N GLN A 3 -51.75 -18.03 -28.85
CA GLN A 3 -50.32 -18.10 -28.97
C GLN A 3 -49.65 -16.77 -28.59
N PRO A 4 -48.46 -16.73 -27.99
CA PRO A 4 -47.66 -15.53 -27.88
C PRO A 4 -46.74 -15.35 -29.10
N ARG A 5 -46.66 -14.11 -29.56
CA ARG A 5 -45.77 -13.65 -30.63
C ARG A 5 -44.34 -13.63 -30.17
N SER A 6 -43.45 -14.09 -31.02
CA SER A 6 -41.98 -13.92 -30.92
C SER A 6 -41.63 -12.50 -31.29
N ASP A 7 -41.07 -11.72 -30.36
CA ASP A 7 -40.32 -10.52 -30.68
C ASP A 7 -38.87 -10.72 -30.25
N ALA A 8 -37.99 -10.64 -31.24
CA ALA A 8 -36.55 -10.73 -31.10
C ALA A 8 -36.02 -9.50 -30.37
N ILE A 9 -35.38 -9.71 -29.21
CA ILE A 9 -34.62 -8.65 -28.52
C ILE A 9 -33.14 -8.88 -28.85
N GLY A 10 -32.69 -8.20 -29.90
CA GLY A 10 -31.27 -7.94 -30.15
C GLY A 10 -30.87 -6.69 -29.36
N GLY A 11 -30.40 -6.85 -28.16
CA GLY A 11 -29.82 -5.78 -27.37
C GLY A 11 -28.36 -6.11 -27.08
N ARG A 12 -27.43 -5.38 -27.69
CA ARG A 12 -26.01 -5.41 -27.34
C ARG A 12 -25.83 -4.96 -25.90
N ASN A 13 -25.11 -5.73 -25.14
CA ASN A 13 -24.79 -5.50 -23.73
C ASN A 13 -23.56 -4.56 -23.65
N ASP A 14 -23.75 -3.25 -23.79
CA ASP A 14 -22.73 -2.23 -23.55
C ASP A 14 -22.67 -1.91 -22.04
N ARG A 15 -22.18 -2.86 -21.23
CA ARG A 15 -22.03 -2.68 -19.78
C ARG A 15 -20.60 -2.45 -19.30
N ASN A 16 -19.68 -2.06 -20.17
CA ASN A 16 -18.29 -1.79 -19.79
C ASN A 16 -17.82 -0.40 -20.24
N ASP A 17 -18.69 0.61 -20.16
CA ASP A 17 -18.26 1.98 -20.35
C ASP A 17 -17.83 2.56 -18.97
N PRO A 18 -16.54 2.92 -18.77
CA PRO A 18 -16.06 3.52 -17.52
C PRO A 18 -16.73 4.86 -17.20
N GLU A 19 -17.32 5.53 -18.20
CA GLU A 19 -18.03 6.79 -17.99
C GLU A 19 -19.47 6.61 -17.44
N SER A 20 -19.99 5.39 -17.36
CA SER A 20 -21.36 5.13 -16.87
C SER A 20 -21.53 5.31 -15.35
N TRP A 21 -20.46 5.59 -14.61
CA TRP A 21 -20.49 5.93 -13.19
C TRP A 21 -20.51 7.44 -12.92
N ALA A 22 -20.71 8.27 -13.94
CA ALA A 22 -21.06 9.65 -13.71
C ALA A 22 -22.36 9.67 -12.89
N SER A 23 -22.30 10.09 -11.65
CA SER A 23 -23.45 10.25 -10.75
C SER A 23 -24.54 11.03 -11.51
N PRO A 24 -25.79 10.58 -11.49
CA PRO A 24 -26.87 11.34 -12.11
C PRO A 24 -26.80 12.76 -11.54
N SER A 25 -26.87 13.77 -12.40
CA SER A 25 -26.90 15.19 -12.01
C SER A 25 -28.18 15.42 -11.18
N VAL A 26 -28.07 15.21 -9.87
CA VAL A 26 -29.13 15.54 -8.91
C VAL A 26 -29.21 17.06 -8.88
N PRO A 27 -30.41 17.68 -9.05
CA PRO A 27 -30.54 19.12 -8.96
C PRO A 27 -29.93 19.61 -7.63
N PHE A 28 -29.13 20.65 -7.66
CA PHE A 28 -28.37 21.20 -6.51
C PHE A 28 -29.22 21.46 -5.25
N SER A 29 -30.54 21.56 -5.40
CA SER A 29 -31.51 21.80 -4.31
C SER A 29 -31.87 20.57 -3.47
N CYS A 30 -31.42 19.36 -3.87
CA CYS A 30 -31.76 18.11 -3.18
C CYS A 30 -30.53 17.38 -2.60
N VAL A 31 -29.32 17.97 -2.66
CA VAL A 31 -28.10 17.34 -2.16
C VAL A 31 -27.99 17.58 -0.66
N ILE A 32 -28.01 16.51 0.14
CA ILE A 32 -27.69 16.59 1.55
C ILE A 32 -26.18 16.92 1.66
N PRO A 33 -25.78 18.00 2.36
CA PRO A 33 -24.38 18.39 2.42
C PRO A 33 -23.58 17.35 3.18
N VAL A 34 -22.45 16.92 2.58
CA VAL A 34 -21.44 16.14 3.29
C VAL A 34 -20.73 17.03 4.33
N ARG A 35 -20.10 16.42 5.34
CA ARG A 35 -19.24 17.12 6.31
C ARG A 35 -18.26 18.04 5.57
N ASP A 36 -18.05 19.25 6.08
CA ASP A 36 -17.22 20.28 5.42
C ASP A 36 -15.76 19.86 5.26
N ASP A 37 -15.22 19.16 6.26
CA ASP A 37 -13.85 18.60 6.25
C ASP A 37 -13.63 17.49 5.22
N LEU A 38 -14.69 16.87 4.71
CA LEU A 38 -14.60 15.84 3.67
C LEU A 38 -14.71 16.39 2.24
N ARG A 39 -15.16 17.65 2.07
CA ARG A 39 -15.39 18.22 0.73
C ARG A 39 -14.14 18.35 -0.12
N ALA A 40 -12.99 18.56 0.51
CA ALA A 40 -11.70 18.72 -0.16
C ALA A 40 -10.95 17.39 -0.34
N LEU A 41 -11.49 16.27 0.18
CA LEU A 41 -10.84 14.98 0.06
C LEU A 41 -11.20 14.31 -1.26
N GLU A 42 -10.17 13.85 -1.96
CA GLU A 42 -10.32 12.97 -3.12
C GLU A 42 -10.23 11.50 -2.69
N GLY A 43 -10.99 10.64 -3.36
CA GLY A 43 -10.90 9.20 -3.13
C GLY A 43 -9.55 8.65 -3.60
N TYR A 44 -9.13 7.52 -3.04
CA TYR A 44 -7.93 6.83 -3.53
C TYR A 44 -8.15 6.34 -4.97
N HIS A 45 -7.26 6.73 -5.87
CA HIS A 45 -7.27 6.31 -7.26
C HIS A 45 -5.98 5.56 -7.62
N SER A 46 -6.16 4.44 -8.29
CA SER A 46 -5.08 3.69 -8.94
C SER A 46 -5.47 3.48 -10.40
N ALA A 47 -4.57 3.78 -11.31
CA ALA A 47 -4.83 3.56 -12.73
C ALA A 47 -5.25 2.09 -12.97
N GLN A 48 -6.42 1.92 -13.60
CA GLN A 48 -6.97 0.63 -14.01
C GLN A 48 -6.94 0.62 -15.53
N VAL A 49 -5.83 0.19 -16.09
CA VAL A 49 -5.62 0.10 -17.55
C VAL A 49 -5.57 -1.38 -17.91
N ASP A 50 -6.23 -1.75 -19.00
CA ASP A 50 -6.16 -3.11 -19.53
C ASP A 50 -4.80 -3.31 -20.24
N VAL A 51 -3.90 -4.00 -19.57
CA VAL A 51 -2.54 -4.26 -20.03
C VAL A 51 -2.12 -5.69 -19.71
N ARG A 52 -1.15 -6.21 -20.44
CA ARG A 52 -0.63 -7.57 -20.25
C ARG A 52 0.21 -7.70 -18.98
N VAL A 53 1.06 -6.71 -18.67
CA VAL A 53 1.97 -6.72 -17.52
C VAL A 53 1.56 -5.64 -16.52
N ARG A 54 1.16 -6.05 -15.30
CA ARG A 54 0.64 -5.15 -14.25
C ARG A 54 1.57 -5.11 -13.05
N LEU A 55 2.40 -4.08 -12.96
CA LEU A 55 3.42 -3.89 -11.92
C LEU A 55 3.21 -2.57 -11.14
N ASN A 56 1.96 -2.19 -10.85
CA ASN A 56 1.61 -0.88 -10.28
C ASN A 56 1.12 -0.90 -8.83
N THR A 57 0.68 -2.04 -8.27
CA THR A 57 -0.04 -2.11 -6.98
C THR A 57 0.66 -2.91 -5.89
N ASN A 58 1.93 -3.25 -6.09
CA ASN A 58 2.74 -4.00 -5.12
C ASN A 58 2.08 -5.33 -4.69
N GLU A 59 1.44 -6.01 -5.65
CA GLU A 59 0.90 -7.35 -5.45
C GLU A 59 2.03 -8.39 -5.52
N SER A 60 1.77 -9.58 -5.00
CA SER A 60 2.67 -10.72 -5.18
C SER A 60 2.59 -11.21 -6.62
N PRO A 61 3.73 -11.58 -7.26
CA PRO A 61 3.74 -12.03 -8.65
C PRO A 61 3.12 -13.41 -8.86
N THR A 62 3.02 -14.21 -7.81
CA THR A 62 2.54 -15.60 -7.89
C THR A 62 1.38 -15.83 -6.92
N PRO A 63 0.42 -16.72 -7.26
CA PRO A 63 -0.63 -17.11 -6.33
C PRO A 63 -0.06 -17.86 -5.13
N PRO A 64 -0.85 -18.04 -4.06
CA PRO A 64 -0.49 -18.96 -2.98
C PRO A 64 -0.45 -20.41 -3.51
N PRO A 65 0.25 -21.34 -2.82
CA PRO A 65 0.40 -22.74 -3.23
C PRO A 65 -0.95 -23.44 -3.46
N ASP A 66 -0.99 -24.42 -4.35
CA ASP A 66 -2.20 -25.20 -4.61
C ASP A 66 -2.69 -25.91 -3.34
N ALA A 67 -1.78 -26.49 -2.57
CA ALA A 67 -2.09 -27.15 -1.29
C ALA A 67 -2.77 -26.20 -0.30
N PHE A 68 -2.37 -24.93 -0.25
CA PHE A 68 -3.08 -23.92 0.55
C PHE A 68 -4.50 -23.69 0.02
N ARG A 69 -4.67 -23.54 -1.29
CA ARG A 69 -5.98 -23.29 -1.91
C ARG A 69 -6.95 -24.45 -1.67
N GLU A 70 -6.45 -25.68 -1.79
CA GLU A 70 -7.20 -26.92 -1.50
C GLU A 70 -7.58 -27.00 -0.01
N ALA A 71 -6.65 -26.71 0.90
CA ALA A 71 -6.92 -26.70 2.34
C ALA A 71 -7.98 -25.67 2.72
N VAL A 72 -7.92 -24.45 2.15
CA VAL A 72 -8.95 -23.41 2.34
C VAL A 72 -10.30 -23.90 1.82
N ALA A 73 -10.37 -24.44 0.60
CA ALA A 73 -11.61 -24.94 0.02
C ALA A 73 -12.24 -26.05 0.88
N ALA A 74 -11.43 -26.98 1.40
CA ALA A 74 -11.87 -28.06 2.27
C ALA A 74 -12.45 -27.55 3.60
N GLU A 75 -11.85 -26.54 4.23
CA GLU A 75 -12.36 -25.96 5.46
C GLU A 75 -13.60 -25.07 5.21
N VAL A 76 -13.62 -24.29 4.13
CA VAL A 76 -14.76 -23.44 3.76
C VAL A 76 -15.99 -24.30 3.43
N SER A 77 -15.83 -25.51 2.88
CA SER A 77 -16.95 -26.42 2.62
C SER A 77 -17.70 -26.86 3.89
N LYS A 78 -17.08 -26.75 5.07
CA LYS A 78 -17.66 -27.12 6.38
C LYS A 78 -18.31 -25.93 7.09
N VAL A 79 -18.21 -24.72 6.53
CA VAL A 79 -18.72 -23.50 7.18
C VAL A 79 -20.24 -23.51 7.29
N GLU A 80 -20.72 -23.25 8.48
CA GLU A 80 -22.13 -23.05 8.77
C GLU A 80 -22.55 -21.63 8.41
N TRP A 81 -22.85 -21.37 7.15
CA TRP A 81 -23.12 -20.05 6.57
C TRP A 81 -24.26 -19.27 7.24
N HIS A 82 -25.12 -19.93 8.00
CA HIS A 82 -26.21 -19.33 8.74
C HIS A 82 -25.80 -18.87 10.16
N ARG A 83 -24.54 -18.99 10.53
CA ARG A 83 -23.98 -18.57 11.82
C ARG A 83 -22.98 -17.44 11.65
N TYR A 84 -22.93 -16.54 12.62
CA TYR A 84 -21.88 -15.54 12.71
C TYR A 84 -20.51 -16.17 12.94
N PRO A 85 -19.43 -15.55 12.46
CA PRO A 85 -18.07 -15.99 12.74
C PRO A 85 -17.70 -15.89 14.23
N ASP A 86 -16.57 -16.46 14.62
CA ASP A 86 -15.97 -16.14 15.92
C ASP A 86 -15.68 -14.63 15.98
N ARG A 87 -16.35 -13.94 16.92
CA ARG A 87 -16.22 -12.49 17.06
C ARG A 87 -14.78 -12.07 17.38
N ALA A 88 -14.09 -12.84 18.21
CA ALA A 88 -12.72 -12.55 18.64
C ALA A 88 -11.67 -13.04 17.63
N ALA A 89 -12.06 -13.82 16.61
CA ALA A 89 -11.15 -14.49 15.68
C ALA A 89 -10.01 -15.22 16.41
N MET A 90 -10.31 -15.85 17.55
CA MET A 90 -9.32 -16.32 18.51
C MET A 90 -8.35 -17.34 17.89
N ALA A 91 -8.84 -18.28 17.09
CA ALA A 91 -7.98 -19.28 16.44
C ALA A 91 -6.97 -18.63 15.48
N LEU A 92 -7.33 -17.53 14.80
CA LEU A 92 -6.43 -16.78 13.94
C LEU A 92 -5.43 -15.96 14.78
N ARG A 93 -5.88 -15.30 15.84
CA ARG A 93 -5.01 -14.52 16.73
C ARG A 93 -3.95 -15.40 17.40
N VAL A 94 -4.34 -16.59 17.87
CA VAL A 94 -3.39 -17.58 18.42
C VAL A 94 -2.35 -17.98 17.38
N ALA A 95 -2.76 -18.30 16.15
CA ALA A 95 -1.81 -18.68 15.11
C ALA A 95 -0.83 -17.57 14.72
N ILE A 96 -1.29 -16.30 14.68
CA ILE A 96 -0.42 -15.13 14.46
C ILE A 96 0.52 -14.95 15.67
N ALA A 97 0.00 -15.04 16.89
CA ALA A 97 0.79 -14.88 18.10
C ALA A 97 1.91 -15.92 18.20
N GLU A 98 1.61 -17.19 17.92
CA GLU A 98 2.59 -18.29 17.86
C GLU A 98 3.67 -18.01 16.81
N SER A 99 3.32 -17.45 15.63
CA SER A 99 4.30 -17.15 14.58
C SER A 99 5.26 -16.00 14.94
N HIS A 100 4.91 -15.18 15.94
CA HIS A 100 5.70 -14.03 16.39
C HIS A 100 6.23 -14.19 17.82
N GLY A 101 5.88 -15.26 18.53
CA GLY A 101 6.31 -15.47 19.92
C GLY A 101 5.69 -14.49 20.92
N VAL A 102 4.47 -14.00 20.65
CA VAL A 102 3.73 -13.06 21.50
C VAL A 102 2.43 -13.68 22.05
N ASP A 103 1.72 -12.99 22.94
CA ASP A 103 0.41 -13.43 23.43
C ASP A 103 -0.70 -13.11 22.42
N ALA A 104 -1.71 -13.97 22.32
CA ALA A 104 -2.88 -13.73 21.47
C ALA A 104 -3.67 -12.46 21.87
N ALA A 105 -3.57 -12.02 23.11
CA ALA A 105 -4.14 -10.77 23.59
C ALA A 105 -3.41 -9.52 23.02
N GLN A 106 -2.19 -9.68 22.55
CA GLN A 106 -1.41 -8.63 21.88
C GLN A 106 -1.74 -8.51 20.38
N VAL A 107 -2.56 -9.38 19.83
CA VAL A 107 -2.87 -9.42 18.39
C VAL A 107 -4.27 -8.88 18.15
N PHE A 108 -4.40 -7.92 17.21
CA PHE A 108 -5.69 -7.48 16.67
C PHE A 108 -5.72 -7.75 15.15
N VAL A 109 -6.84 -8.27 14.64
CA VAL A 109 -7.01 -8.67 13.22
C VAL A 109 -8.17 -7.91 12.58
N ALA A 110 -8.05 -7.53 11.28
CA ALA A 110 -9.09 -6.80 10.57
C ALA A 110 -9.05 -7.01 9.05
N ASN A 111 -9.97 -6.37 8.30
CA ASN A 111 -10.08 -6.47 6.84
C ASN A 111 -8.96 -5.73 6.09
N GLY A 112 -7.74 -6.22 6.21
CA GLY A 112 -6.50 -5.62 5.71
C GLY A 112 -5.95 -4.59 6.70
N SER A 113 -4.67 -4.22 6.51
CA SER A 113 -4.02 -3.23 7.37
C SER A 113 -4.73 -1.87 7.38
N ASN A 114 -5.41 -1.48 6.30
CA ASN A 114 -6.17 -0.23 6.29
C ASN A 114 -7.30 -0.17 7.34
N GLU A 115 -8.03 -1.26 7.56
CA GLU A 115 -9.03 -1.30 8.64
C GLU A 115 -8.36 -1.36 10.02
N VAL A 116 -7.20 -2.01 10.15
CA VAL A 116 -6.38 -1.95 11.37
C VAL A 116 -6.01 -0.50 11.67
N LEU A 117 -5.44 0.22 10.70
CA LEU A 117 -5.06 1.64 10.84
C LEU A 117 -6.27 2.52 11.15
N GLN A 118 -7.39 2.28 10.48
CA GLN A 118 -8.64 3.01 10.75
C GLN A 118 -9.12 2.77 12.19
N THR A 119 -9.06 1.54 12.68
CA THR A 119 -9.47 1.20 14.04
C THR A 119 -8.57 1.88 15.07
N VAL A 120 -7.25 1.90 14.85
CA VAL A 120 -6.30 2.66 15.67
C VAL A 120 -6.68 4.14 15.71
N LEU A 121 -6.92 4.74 14.55
CA LEU A 121 -7.26 6.15 14.46
C LEU A 121 -8.65 6.48 15.00
N LEU A 122 -9.61 5.56 14.97
CA LEU A 122 -10.91 5.73 15.66
C LEU A 122 -10.76 5.71 17.18
N ALA A 123 -9.80 4.95 17.72
CA ALA A 123 -9.56 4.88 19.14
C ALA A 123 -8.69 6.02 19.67
N TYR A 124 -7.65 6.43 18.93
CA TYR A 124 -6.61 7.34 19.43
C TYR A 124 -6.55 8.70 18.74
N ALA A 125 -7.27 8.90 17.62
CA ALA A 125 -7.33 10.16 16.88
C ALA A 125 -8.77 10.74 16.91
N GLY A 126 -9.06 11.70 16.03
CA GLY A 126 -10.37 12.37 15.93
C GLY A 126 -10.29 13.87 16.16
N PRO A 127 -11.43 14.56 16.30
CA PRO A 127 -11.47 16.01 16.49
C PRO A 127 -10.66 16.47 17.71
N GLY A 128 -9.78 17.47 17.49
CA GLY A 128 -8.90 18.02 18.53
C GLY A 128 -7.63 17.20 18.78
N ARG A 129 -7.41 16.11 18.04
CA ARG A 129 -6.19 15.31 18.11
C ARG A 129 -5.32 15.52 16.90
N VAL A 130 -4.01 15.34 17.06
CA VAL A 130 -2.97 15.52 16.03
C VAL A 130 -2.39 14.16 15.66
N VAL A 131 -2.24 13.92 14.36
CA VAL A 131 -1.56 12.75 13.78
C VAL A 131 -0.39 13.23 12.95
N ALA A 132 0.80 12.66 13.14
CA ALA A 132 2.00 13.00 12.38
C ALA A 132 2.38 11.89 11.40
N THR A 133 2.82 12.31 10.20
CA THR A 133 3.43 11.48 9.15
C THR A 133 4.69 12.16 8.64
N PHE A 134 5.53 11.46 7.85
CA PHE A 134 6.76 12.02 7.27
C PHE A 134 6.80 11.72 5.78
N GLU A 135 6.52 12.74 4.96
CA GLU A 135 6.37 12.63 3.50
C GLU A 135 7.72 12.60 2.76
N PRO A 136 7.84 11.83 1.67
CA PRO A 136 6.82 10.96 1.09
C PRO A 136 6.65 9.66 1.86
N THR A 137 5.40 9.27 2.09
CA THR A 137 5.05 8.01 2.76
C THR A 137 3.71 7.46 2.25
N TYR A 138 3.14 6.46 2.92
CA TYR A 138 1.87 5.86 2.54
C TYR A 138 0.70 6.81 2.82
N GLN A 139 0.18 7.44 1.78
CA GLN A 139 -0.84 8.51 1.85
C GLN A 139 -2.11 8.14 2.61
N MET A 140 -2.43 6.83 2.73
CA MET A 140 -3.63 6.41 3.47
C MET A 140 -3.55 6.69 4.96
N HIS A 141 -2.37 6.84 5.56
CA HIS A 141 -2.23 7.25 6.96
C HIS A 141 -2.87 8.62 7.18
N ALA A 142 -2.42 9.62 6.42
CA ALA A 142 -2.96 10.98 6.48
C ALA A 142 -4.44 11.01 6.05
N GLN A 143 -4.82 10.28 5.01
CA GLN A 143 -6.20 10.27 4.52
C GLN A 143 -7.17 9.68 5.55
N ILE A 144 -6.84 8.54 6.17
CA ILE A 144 -7.70 7.92 7.20
C ILE A 144 -7.76 8.84 8.43
N ALA A 145 -6.64 9.47 8.84
CA ALA A 145 -6.63 10.41 9.94
C ALA A 145 -7.57 11.61 9.68
N ARG A 146 -7.52 12.20 8.49
CA ARG A 146 -8.46 13.27 8.09
C ARG A 146 -9.93 12.82 8.11
N ILE A 147 -10.21 11.59 7.67
CA ILE A 147 -11.57 11.02 7.69
C ILE A 147 -12.09 10.90 9.12
N THR A 148 -11.24 10.60 10.12
CA THR A 148 -11.63 10.56 11.53
C THR A 148 -11.82 11.96 12.13
N GLY A 149 -11.46 13.02 11.43
CA GLY A 149 -11.52 14.41 11.87
C GLY A 149 -10.30 14.89 12.65
N ALA A 150 -9.20 14.14 12.61
CA ALA A 150 -7.94 14.55 13.22
C ALA A 150 -7.22 15.62 12.37
N THR A 151 -6.42 16.46 13.03
CA THR A 151 -5.46 17.32 12.36
C THR A 151 -4.24 16.49 11.95
N VAL A 152 -3.83 16.61 10.69
CA VAL A 152 -2.62 15.91 10.19
C VAL A 152 -1.48 16.89 10.05
N VAL A 153 -0.33 16.53 10.62
CA VAL A 153 0.95 17.23 10.45
C VAL A 153 1.86 16.34 9.62
N GLU A 154 2.40 16.91 8.56
CA GLU A 154 3.30 16.25 7.63
C GLU A 154 4.71 16.81 7.81
N GLY A 155 5.61 16.03 8.43
CA GLY A 155 7.04 16.30 8.40
C GLY A 155 7.65 15.91 7.06
N GLU A 156 8.87 16.32 6.79
CA GLU A 156 9.55 16.07 5.52
C GLU A 156 10.72 15.11 5.71
N ARG A 157 10.87 14.17 4.79
CA ARG A 157 12.09 13.37 4.67
C ARG A 157 13.19 14.20 3.98
N ALA A 158 14.45 13.83 4.17
CA ALA A 158 15.57 14.44 3.45
C ALA A 158 15.48 14.24 1.93
N GLU A 159 16.41 14.83 1.17
CA GLU A 159 16.42 14.71 -0.31
C GLU A 159 16.64 13.26 -0.80
N ASP A 160 17.36 12.47 -0.04
CA ASP A 160 17.58 11.04 -0.26
C ASP A 160 16.46 10.15 0.30
N PHE A 161 15.39 10.76 0.79
CA PHE A 161 14.24 10.14 1.43
C PHE A 161 14.51 9.47 2.79
N THR A 162 15.69 9.65 3.38
CA THR A 162 15.93 9.25 4.76
C THR A 162 15.16 10.13 5.73
N LEU A 163 14.90 9.61 6.91
CA LEU A 163 14.22 10.36 7.96
C LEU A 163 15.25 11.13 8.80
N ASP A 164 15.25 12.46 8.69
CA ASP A 164 16.15 13.33 9.45
C ASP A 164 15.77 13.35 10.93
N PRO A 165 16.72 13.02 11.85
CA PRO A 165 16.50 13.11 13.29
C PRO A 165 16.02 14.46 13.78
N ALA A 166 16.56 15.56 13.23
CA ALA A 166 16.19 16.91 13.63
C ALA A 166 14.75 17.26 13.23
N GLU A 167 14.31 16.79 12.06
CA GLU A 167 12.92 16.97 11.61
C GLU A 167 11.95 16.14 12.45
N VAL A 168 12.31 14.92 12.83
CA VAL A 168 11.53 14.11 13.76
C VAL A 168 11.33 14.83 15.08
N GLU A 169 12.42 15.28 15.72
CA GLU A 169 12.37 15.99 16.99
C GLU A 169 11.54 17.28 16.87
N ARG A 170 11.73 18.05 15.81
CA ARG A 170 10.95 19.27 15.54
C ARG A 170 9.45 18.99 15.49
N VAL A 171 9.02 18.05 14.64
CA VAL A 171 7.60 17.70 14.46
C VAL A 171 6.97 17.22 15.76
N LEU A 172 7.66 16.35 16.49
CA LEU A 172 7.14 15.79 17.73
C LEU A 172 7.07 16.82 18.86
N THR A 173 8.06 17.72 18.94
CA THR A 173 8.12 18.77 19.98
C THR A 173 7.11 19.89 19.70
N GLU A 174 7.03 20.39 18.46
CA GLU A 174 6.18 21.53 18.12
C GLU A 174 4.69 21.15 18.09
N HIS A 175 4.34 19.96 17.62
CA HIS A 175 2.96 19.58 17.36
C HIS A 175 2.37 18.60 18.35
N GLN A 176 3.17 17.97 19.22
CA GLN A 176 2.74 17.04 20.27
C GLN A 176 1.69 16.03 19.76
N PRO A 177 2.01 15.22 18.72
CA PRO A 177 1.03 14.34 18.09
C PRO A 177 0.57 13.23 19.02
N HIS A 178 -0.71 12.90 18.93
CA HIS A 178 -1.33 11.79 19.68
C HIS A 178 -1.04 10.45 19.02
N VAL A 179 -0.82 10.44 17.70
CA VAL A 179 -0.41 9.27 16.92
C VAL A 179 0.66 9.69 15.92
N VAL A 180 1.72 8.91 15.83
CA VAL A 180 2.82 9.09 14.87
C VAL A 180 2.92 7.85 14.00
N PHE A 181 2.91 8.04 12.69
CA PHE A 181 3.13 6.95 11.73
C PHE A 181 4.55 6.91 11.22
N LEU A 182 5.12 5.73 11.20
CA LEU A 182 6.35 5.39 10.49
C LEU A 182 6.07 4.17 9.60
N THR A 183 6.55 4.19 8.37
CA THR A 183 6.43 3.05 7.45
C THR A 183 7.80 2.46 7.19
N SER A 184 8.00 1.18 7.49
CA SER A 184 9.28 0.50 7.27
C SER A 184 9.06 -0.96 6.81
N PRO A 185 9.52 -1.33 5.62
CA PRO A 185 10.02 -0.50 4.52
C PRO A 185 9.00 0.54 4.02
N ASN A 186 9.47 1.76 3.75
CA ASN A 186 8.59 2.87 3.39
C ASN A 186 7.99 2.72 1.99
N ASN A 187 6.74 3.05 1.85
CA ASN A 187 6.08 3.13 0.55
C ASN A 187 5.77 4.61 0.25
N PRO A 188 6.33 5.21 -0.83
CA PRO A 188 6.80 4.53 -2.04
C PRO A 188 8.32 4.40 -2.20
N THR A 189 9.14 4.83 -1.25
CA THR A 189 10.59 4.89 -1.44
C THR A 189 11.28 3.52 -1.40
N GLY A 190 10.74 2.58 -0.62
CA GLY A 190 11.35 1.28 -0.36
C GLY A 190 12.37 1.28 0.77
N LEU A 191 12.74 2.45 1.31
CA LEU A 191 13.75 2.55 2.36
C LEU A 191 13.30 1.84 3.65
N VAL A 192 14.24 1.14 4.25
CA VAL A 192 14.08 0.53 5.58
C VAL A 192 14.56 1.54 6.61
N GLU A 193 13.71 1.86 7.58
CA GLU A 193 14.11 2.72 8.68
C GLU A 193 14.97 1.92 9.65
N PRO A 194 16.12 2.45 10.09
CA PRO A 194 16.96 1.75 11.05
C PRO A 194 16.32 1.73 12.45
N ALA A 195 16.69 0.73 13.27
CA ALA A 195 16.09 0.52 14.59
C ALA A 195 16.25 1.74 15.52
N ASP A 196 17.39 2.45 15.44
CA ASP A 196 17.65 3.66 16.22
C ASP A 196 16.68 4.80 15.87
N ARG A 197 16.14 4.82 14.63
CA ARG A 197 15.14 5.79 14.22
C ARG A 197 13.78 5.50 14.86
N VAL A 198 13.40 4.23 14.93
CA VAL A 198 12.18 3.83 15.65
C VAL A 198 12.33 4.14 17.13
N GLN A 199 13.50 3.84 17.71
CA GLN A 199 13.78 4.17 19.11
C GLN A 199 13.70 5.69 19.37
N GLN A 200 14.27 6.51 18.51
CA GLN A 200 14.15 7.96 18.61
C GLN A 200 12.68 8.44 18.60
N LEU A 201 11.84 7.85 17.71
CA LEU A 201 10.41 8.16 17.73
C LEU A 201 9.77 7.82 19.08
N LEU A 202 10.10 6.67 19.66
CA LEU A 202 9.60 6.25 20.98
C LEU A 202 10.07 7.17 22.10
N ASP A 203 11.31 7.64 22.04
CA ASP A 203 11.88 8.53 23.06
C ASP A 203 11.24 9.94 23.06
N PHE A 204 10.81 10.44 21.90
CA PHE A 204 10.28 11.80 21.74
C PHE A 204 8.77 11.85 21.53
N ALA A 205 8.10 10.78 21.08
CA ALA A 205 6.68 10.81 20.81
C ALA A 205 5.85 10.92 22.10
N PRO A 206 5.00 11.94 22.23
CA PRO A 206 4.13 12.07 23.40
C PRO A 206 2.92 11.12 23.36
N GLY A 207 2.71 10.45 22.22
CA GLY A 207 1.56 9.60 21.94
C GLY A 207 1.97 8.23 21.38
N LEU A 208 1.00 7.58 20.74
CA LEU A 208 1.16 6.25 20.16
C LEU A 208 2.04 6.28 18.90
N VAL A 209 3.06 5.41 18.84
CA VAL A 209 3.84 5.16 17.62
C VAL A 209 3.26 3.95 16.88
N VAL A 210 2.97 4.13 15.60
CA VAL A 210 2.48 3.07 14.71
C VAL A 210 3.53 2.82 13.63
N VAL A 211 4.15 1.65 13.64
CA VAL A 211 5.06 1.23 12.57
C VAL A 211 4.30 0.36 11.59
N ASP A 212 4.11 0.88 10.37
CA ASP A 212 3.48 0.12 9.28
C ASP A 212 4.52 -0.75 8.58
N GLU A 213 4.48 -2.02 8.87
CA GLU A 213 5.35 -3.07 8.35
C GLU A 213 4.70 -3.92 7.26
N ALA A 214 3.95 -3.31 6.37
CA ALA A 214 3.31 -4.05 5.26
C ALA A 214 4.30 -4.81 4.35
N TYR A 215 5.59 -4.47 4.41
CA TYR A 215 6.67 -5.04 3.60
C TYR A 215 7.80 -5.65 4.44
N ALA A 216 7.64 -5.82 5.75
CA ALA A 216 8.73 -6.20 6.67
C ALA A 216 9.43 -7.50 6.31
N GLN A 217 8.73 -8.50 5.77
CA GLN A 217 9.35 -9.78 5.41
C GLN A 217 10.37 -9.68 4.25
N PHE A 218 10.46 -8.53 3.56
CA PHE A 218 11.49 -8.23 2.57
C PHE A 218 12.70 -7.49 3.13
N ALA A 219 12.69 -7.15 4.43
CA ALA A 219 13.72 -6.42 5.15
C ALA A 219 14.43 -7.32 6.19
N ASP A 220 15.59 -6.87 6.65
CA ASP A 220 16.46 -7.66 7.53
C ASP A 220 16.11 -7.54 9.02
N TRP A 221 15.22 -6.60 9.41
CA TRP A 221 14.80 -6.41 10.80
C TRP A 221 13.33 -5.96 10.88
N THR A 222 12.80 -5.99 12.10
CA THR A 222 11.42 -5.65 12.42
C THR A 222 11.29 -4.87 13.72
N ALA A 223 10.38 -3.92 13.77
CA ALA A 223 10.02 -3.22 15.01
C ALA A 223 9.18 -4.08 15.97
N LEU A 224 8.77 -5.28 15.59
CA LEU A 224 8.12 -6.22 16.50
C LEU A 224 8.98 -6.55 17.72
N ASP A 225 10.30 -6.56 17.56
CA ASP A 225 11.25 -6.84 18.64
C ASP A 225 11.27 -5.76 19.75
N LEU A 226 10.65 -4.60 19.47
CA LEU A 226 10.51 -3.47 20.40
C LEU A 226 9.13 -3.41 21.06
N VAL A 227 8.20 -4.29 20.68
CA VAL A 227 6.84 -4.30 21.24
C VAL A 227 6.84 -5.00 22.60
N ASP A 228 6.42 -4.27 23.63
CA ASP A 228 6.19 -4.78 24.97
C ASP A 228 4.92 -4.16 25.60
N GLU A 229 4.65 -4.44 26.87
CA GLU A 229 3.45 -3.92 27.57
C GLU A 229 3.60 -2.47 28.06
N ASP A 230 4.81 -1.95 28.16
CA ASP A 230 5.09 -0.62 28.70
C ASP A 230 5.28 0.43 27.61
N THR A 231 5.59 0.00 26.37
CA THR A 231 5.92 0.86 25.24
C THR A 231 4.65 1.17 24.42
N PRO A 232 4.31 2.45 24.15
CA PRO A 232 3.18 2.81 23.32
C PRO A 232 3.49 2.62 21.81
N LEU A 233 3.85 1.40 21.45
CA LEU A 233 4.23 0.98 20.11
C LEU A 233 3.27 -0.10 19.60
N VAL A 234 2.82 0.06 18.36
CA VAL A 234 2.14 -1.00 17.61
C VAL A 234 2.79 -1.21 16.25
N VAL A 235 2.84 -2.44 15.84
CA VAL A 235 3.33 -2.83 14.50
C VAL A 235 2.18 -3.40 13.69
N THR A 236 1.93 -2.84 12.52
CA THR A 236 0.88 -3.33 11.62
C THR A 236 1.45 -4.16 10.48
N ARG A 237 0.78 -5.25 10.12
CA ARG A 237 1.18 -6.16 9.04
C ARG A 237 -0.01 -6.57 8.18
N THR A 238 0.27 -7.17 7.02
CA THR A 238 -0.75 -7.58 6.06
C THR A 238 -0.43 -8.93 5.44
N PHE A 239 -1.47 -9.68 5.12
CA PHE A 239 -1.37 -10.89 4.28
C PHE A 239 -1.36 -10.58 2.78
N SER A 240 -1.51 -9.31 2.39
CA SER A 240 -1.66 -8.91 0.99
C SER A 240 -0.40 -9.07 0.15
N LYS A 241 0.80 -9.01 0.77
CA LYS A 241 2.08 -8.93 0.04
C LYS A 241 2.79 -10.28 -0.03
N THR A 242 3.50 -10.66 1.00
CA THR A 242 4.29 -11.90 1.04
C THR A 242 3.46 -13.17 1.01
N TRP A 243 2.26 -13.16 1.59
CA TRP A 243 1.34 -14.29 1.61
C TRP A 243 0.49 -14.45 0.35
N SER A 244 0.64 -13.57 -0.65
CA SER A 244 -0.14 -13.59 -1.91
C SER A 244 -1.66 -13.55 -1.72
N MET A 245 -2.12 -12.87 -0.67
CA MET A 245 -3.54 -12.84 -0.29
C MET A 245 -4.16 -11.44 -0.40
N ALA A 246 -3.72 -10.63 -1.38
CA ALA A 246 -4.25 -9.27 -1.57
C ALA A 246 -5.78 -9.25 -1.72
N GLY A 247 -6.34 -10.23 -2.46
CA GLY A 247 -7.79 -10.39 -2.65
C GLY A 247 -8.55 -10.81 -1.38
N ALA A 248 -7.89 -11.44 -0.41
CA ALA A 248 -8.53 -11.85 0.85
C ALA A 248 -8.77 -10.69 1.81
N ARG A 249 -8.06 -9.55 1.64
CA ARG A 249 -8.19 -8.40 2.53
C ARG A 249 -8.03 -8.79 4.00
N LEU A 250 -6.86 -9.26 4.41
CA LEU A 250 -6.54 -9.62 5.79
C LEU A 250 -5.29 -8.89 6.26
N GLY A 251 -5.35 -8.29 7.44
CA GLY A 251 -4.24 -7.64 8.11
C GLY A 251 -4.35 -7.77 9.62
N TYR A 252 -3.28 -7.43 10.31
CA TYR A 252 -3.24 -7.49 11.76
C TYR A 252 -2.29 -6.44 12.34
N LEU A 253 -2.40 -6.29 13.64
CA LEU A 253 -1.53 -5.47 14.48
C LEU A 253 -1.04 -6.33 15.62
N VAL A 254 0.20 -6.10 16.04
CA VAL A 254 0.77 -6.56 17.30
C VAL A 254 1.10 -5.33 18.15
N GLY A 255 0.68 -5.34 19.41
CA GLY A 255 0.90 -4.24 20.35
C GLY A 255 0.57 -4.64 21.78
N PRO A 256 0.67 -3.71 22.75
CA PRO A 256 0.34 -3.96 24.14
C PRO A 256 -1.10 -4.45 24.32
N THR A 257 -1.34 -5.32 25.28
CA THR A 257 -2.69 -5.88 25.53
C THR A 257 -3.73 -4.82 25.90
N TRP A 258 -3.31 -3.78 26.64
CA TRP A 258 -4.19 -2.66 26.99
C TRP A 258 -4.64 -1.88 25.76
N LEU A 259 -3.77 -1.73 24.74
CA LEU A 259 -4.12 -1.05 23.52
C LEU A 259 -5.09 -1.89 22.67
N VAL A 260 -4.83 -3.18 22.51
CA VAL A 260 -5.72 -4.09 21.77
C VAL A 260 -7.11 -4.09 22.39
N ALA A 261 -7.22 -4.03 23.73
CA ALA A 261 -8.50 -3.93 24.41
C ALA A 261 -9.29 -2.64 24.07
N GLU A 262 -8.61 -1.52 23.79
CA GLU A 262 -9.27 -0.29 23.32
C GLU A 262 -9.77 -0.43 21.86
N LEU A 263 -9.01 -1.11 20.99
CA LEU A 263 -9.43 -1.35 19.62
C LEU A 263 -10.70 -2.21 19.53
N GLU A 264 -10.84 -3.18 20.42
CA GLU A 264 -12.02 -4.04 20.53
C GLU A 264 -13.33 -3.27 20.86
N LYS A 265 -13.22 -2.04 21.39
CA LYS A 265 -14.38 -1.20 21.70
C LYS A 265 -14.93 -0.45 20.49
N VAL A 266 -14.08 -0.16 19.51
CA VAL A 266 -14.43 0.70 18.36
C VAL A 266 -14.65 -0.09 17.08
N VAL A 267 -14.11 -1.30 16.98
CA VAL A 267 -14.33 -2.17 15.83
C VAL A 267 -15.77 -2.69 15.80
N LEU A 268 -16.34 -2.82 14.60
CA LEU A 268 -17.70 -3.35 14.46
C LEU A 268 -17.76 -4.84 14.86
N PRO A 269 -18.86 -5.27 15.52
CA PRO A 269 -19.03 -6.68 15.86
C PRO A 269 -19.01 -7.57 14.61
N TYR A 270 -18.30 -8.72 14.69
CA TYR A 270 -18.22 -9.70 13.60
C TYR A 270 -17.62 -9.14 12.29
N HIS A 271 -16.77 -8.10 12.37
CA HIS A 271 -16.18 -7.41 11.22
C HIS A 271 -15.37 -8.35 10.31
N LEU A 272 -14.73 -9.40 10.87
CA LEU A 272 -13.91 -10.34 10.12
C LEU A 272 -14.67 -11.65 9.88
N ASP A 273 -14.97 -11.95 8.61
CA ASP A 273 -15.73 -13.13 8.23
C ASP A 273 -14.99 -14.46 8.44
N THR A 274 -15.75 -15.56 8.50
CA THR A 274 -15.23 -16.90 8.75
C THR A 274 -14.20 -17.35 7.71
N VAL A 275 -14.40 -17.01 6.44
CA VAL A 275 -13.50 -17.43 5.34
C VAL A 275 -12.12 -16.82 5.50
N LYS A 276 -12.06 -15.52 5.85
CA LYS A 276 -10.78 -14.83 6.13
C LYS A 276 -10.07 -15.39 7.35
N GLN A 277 -10.82 -15.68 8.43
CA GLN A 277 -10.25 -16.31 9.63
C GLN A 277 -9.63 -17.67 9.31
N ILE A 278 -10.31 -18.50 8.52
CA ILE A 278 -9.81 -19.80 8.04
C ILE A 278 -8.56 -19.59 7.18
N ALA A 279 -8.64 -18.73 6.16
CA ALA A 279 -7.55 -18.54 5.21
C ALA A 279 -6.29 -18.00 5.89
N GLY A 280 -6.41 -17.00 6.79
CA GLY A 280 -5.28 -16.47 7.53
C GLY A 280 -4.59 -17.50 8.41
N ARG A 281 -5.37 -18.26 9.18
CA ARG A 281 -4.84 -19.34 10.03
C ARG A 281 -4.14 -20.44 9.22
N LEU A 282 -4.69 -20.81 8.07
CA LEU A 282 -4.07 -21.79 7.20
C LEU A 282 -2.82 -21.27 6.50
N ALA A 283 -2.80 -20.00 6.07
CA ALA A 283 -1.65 -19.40 5.41
C ALA A 283 -0.36 -19.53 6.24
N LEU A 284 -0.46 -19.34 7.56
CA LEU A 284 0.68 -19.45 8.48
C LEU A 284 1.33 -20.84 8.56
N ARG A 285 0.72 -21.86 7.96
CA ARG A 285 1.32 -23.22 7.84
C ARG A 285 2.24 -23.34 6.62
N TYR A 286 2.22 -22.35 5.73
CA TYR A 286 2.97 -22.34 4.47
C TYR A 286 4.07 -21.26 4.51
N VAL A 287 4.75 -21.17 5.66
CA VAL A 287 5.84 -20.20 5.89
C VAL A 287 7.00 -20.45 4.92
N GLU A 288 7.38 -21.72 4.70
CA GLU A 288 8.46 -22.08 3.77
C GLU A 288 8.17 -21.58 2.34
N ASP A 289 6.94 -21.79 1.84
CA ASP A 289 6.51 -21.27 0.53
C ASP A 289 6.53 -19.74 0.46
N MET A 290 6.21 -19.07 1.57
CA MET A 290 6.26 -17.62 1.68
C MET A 290 7.72 -17.14 1.68
N ASP A 291 8.61 -17.76 2.42
CA ASP A 291 10.04 -17.42 2.48
C ASP A 291 10.74 -17.63 1.13
N ASP A 292 10.45 -18.74 0.44
CA ASP A 292 10.95 -19.00 -0.91
C ASP A 292 10.51 -17.90 -1.90
N ARG A 293 9.26 -17.46 -1.82
CA ARG A 293 8.74 -16.36 -2.62
C ARG A 293 9.41 -15.05 -2.29
N VAL A 294 9.62 -14.76 -1.02
CA VAL A 294 10.35 -13.57 -0.57
C VAL A 294 11.77 -13.57 -1.14
N ALA A 295 12.49 -14.70 -1.06
CA ALA A 295 13.84 -14.83 -1.60
C ALA A 295 13.88 -14.58 -3.12
N GLN A 296 12.92 -15.11 -3.87
CA GLN A 296 12.80 -14.87 -5.33
C GLN A 296 12.54 -13.39 -5.64
N ILE A 297 11.62 -12.75 -4.91
CA ILE A 297 11.31 -11.31 -5.09
C ILE A 297 12.54 -10.45 -4.75
N VAL A 298 13.26 -10.76 -3.70
CA VAL A 298 14.49 -10.02 -3.31
C VAL A 298 15.56 -10.16 -4.39
N ALA A 299 15.77 -11.36 -4.95
CA ALA A 299 16.71 -11.58 -6.04
C ALA A 299 16.33 -10.80 -7.32
N GLU A 300 15.05 -10.84 -7.73
CA GLU A 300 14.56 -10.12 -8.88
C GLU A 300 14.56 -8.59 -8.66
N ARG A 301 14.27 -8.11 -7.43
CA ARG A 301 14.44 -6.70 -7.05
C ARG A 301 15.88 -6.22 -7.31
N GLY A 302 16.87 -7.00 -6.87
CA GLY A 302 18.28 -6.70 -7.11
C GLY A 302 18.61 -6.62 -8.61
N ARG A 303 18.09 -7.55 -9.42
CA ARG A 303 18.25 -7.53 -10.87
C ARG A 303 17.61 -6.28 -11.50
N ILE A 304 16.37 -5.95 -11.14
CA ILE A 304 15.70 -4.75 -11.66
C ILE A 304 16.51 -3.50 -11.30
N SER A 305 16.95 -3.37 -10.06
CA SER A 305 17.74 -2.20 -9.61
C SER A 305 19.02 -2.05 -10.45
N SER A 306 19.79 -3.12 -10.64
CA SER A 306 21.03 -3.09 -11.41
C SER A 306 20.80 -2.76 -12.90
N GLU A 307 19.73 -3.26 -13.49
CA GLU A 307 19.39 -2.97 -14.88
C GLU A 307 18.92 -1.51 -15.07
N LEU A 308 18.15 -0.97 -14.11
CA LEU A 308 17.75 0.45 -14.12
C LEU A 308 18.99 1.36 -14.00
N GLU A 309 19.92 1.05 -13.10
CA GLU A 309 21.21 1.77 -12.96
C GLU A 309 22.03 1.68 -14.24
N ALA A 310 22.09 0.52 -14.89
CA ALA A 310 22.81 0.34 -16.18
C ALA A 310 22.18 1.16 -17.32
N LEU A 311 20.87 1.46 -17.24
CA LEU A 311 20.19 2.39 -18.15
C LEU A 311 20.46 3.87 -17.81
N GLY A 312 21.26 4.18 -16.77
CA GLY A 312 21.61 5.53 -16.34
C GLY A 312 20.52 6.23 -15.54
N LEU A 313 19.62 5.48 -14.90
CA LEU A 313 18.51 6.02 -14.09
C LEU A 313 18.90 6.08 -12.61
N THR A 314 18.37 7.06 -11.90
CA THR A 314 18.52 7.12 -10.43
C THR A 314 17.58 6.12 -9.78
N VAL A 315 18.14 5.16 -9.03
CA VAL A 315 17.42 4.10 -8.32
C VAL A 315 17.49 4.36 -6.82
N ILE A 316 16.35 4.27 -6.13
CA ILE A 316 16.29 4.38 -4.68
C ILE A 316 16.44 2.97 -4.07
N PRO A 317 17.36 2.74 -3.11
CA PRO A 317 17.51 1.45 -2.44
C PRO A 317 16.19 0.98 -1.84
N SER A 318 15.85 -0.30 -2.04
CA SER A 318 14.56 -0.82 -1.60
C SER A 318 14.71 -2.09 -0.76
N GLY A 319 14.02 -2.11 0.40
CA GLY A 319 13.73 -3.29 1.21
C GLY A 319 12.30 -3.81 1.05
N ALA A 320 11.59 -3.45 -0.05
CA ALA A 320 10.21 -3.85 -0.30
C ALA A 320 10.08 -4.74 -1.56
N ASN A 321 8.86 -5.06 -2.01
CA ASN A 321 8.60 -5.76 -3.26
C ASN A 321 8.43 -4.83 -4.47
N PHE A 322 9.08 -3.68 -4.45
CA PHE A 322 9.04 -2.69 -5.54
C PHE A 322 10.34 -1.87 -5.55
N VAL A 323 10.57 -1.15 -6.63
CA VAL A 323 11.70 -0.22 -6.79
C VAL A 323 11.15 1.14 -7.20
N LEU A 324 11.54 2.20 -6.47
CA LEU A 324 11.32 3.59 -6.87
C LEU A 324 12.53 4.05 -7.68
N PHE A 325 12.29 4.70 -8.83
CA PHE A 325 13.35 5.22 -9.67
C PHE A 325 12.93 6.54 -10.34
N ARG A 326 13.93 7.32 -10.77
CA ARG A 326 13.73 8.54 -11.54
C ARG A 326 14.38 8.35 -12.93
N PRO A 327 13.62 8.56 -14.00
CA PRO A 327 14.15 8.47 -15.37
C PRO A 327 14.87 9.77 -15.74
N ASP A 328 16.09 9.96 -15.20
CA ASP A 328 16.87 11.18 -15.39
C ASP A 328 17.08 11.48 -16.89
N GLY A 329 16.91 12.75 -17.24
CA GLY A 329 16.96 13.20 -18.64
C GLY A 329 15.68 12.95 -19.46
N HIS A 330 14.65 12.32 -18.86
CA HIS A 330 13.37 12.04 -19.50
C HIS A 330 12.20 12.54 -18.64
N ASP A 331 11.08 12.84 -19.27
CA ASP A 331 9.83 13.14 -18.58
C ASP A 331 9.18 11.82 -18.08
N GLY A 332 9.02 11.70 -16.77
CA GLY A 332 8.49 10.47 -16.15
C GLY A 332 7.08 10.14 -16.60
N ARG A 333 6.24 11.15 -16.86
CA ARG A 333 4.88 10.95 -17.36
C ARG A 333 4.90 10.39 -18.78
N ALA A 334 5.80 10.91 -19.64
CA ALA A 334 5.98 10.39 -21.00
C ALA A 334 6.54 8.96 -20.99
N VAL A 335 7.50 8.66 -20.09
CA VAL A 335 8.02 7.30 -19.90
C VAL A 335 6.89 6.36 -19.44
N TRP A 336 6.09 6.77 -18.46
CA TRP A 336 4.95 5.99 -17.99
C TRP A 336 3.96 5.70 -19.13
N GLN A 337 3.59 6.71 -19.92
CA GLN A 337 2.68 6.54 -21.05
C GLN A 337 3.28 5.60 -22.12
N GLY A 338 4.57 5.76 -22.45
CA GLY A 338 5.26 4.89 -23.38
C GLY A 338 5.31 3.42 -22.95
N LEU A 339 5.35 3.15 -21.65
CA LEU A 339 5.22 1.79 -21.08
C LEU A 339 3.77 1.27 -21.22
N VAL A 340 2.77 2.09 -20.92
CA VAL A 340 1.35 1.74 -21.09
C VAL A 340 1.06 1.37 -22.55
N ASP A 341 1.57 2.15 -23.51
CA ASP A 341 1.41 1.89 -24.96
C ASP A 341 2.05 0.55 -25.40
N ARG A 342 2.99 0.03 -24.58
CA ARG A 342 3.62 -1.29 -24.73
C ARG A 342 3.00 -2.36 -23.84
N SER A 343 1.83 -2.09 -23.29
CA SER A 343 1.08 -3.01 -22.44
C SER A 343 1.76 -3.36 -21.10
N VAL A 344 2.55 -2.41 -20.55
CA VAL A 344 3.20 -2.50 -19.25
C VAL A 344 2.73 -1.36 -18.36
N LEU A 345 2.13 -1.65 -17.21
CA LEU A 345 1.63 -0.67 -16.25
C LEU A 345 2.47 -0.67 -14.99
N ILE A 346 3.15 0.44 -14.73
CA ILE A 346 3.83 0.73 -13.45
C ILE A 346 3.13 1.91 -12.75
N ARG A 347 3.58 2.29 -11.57
CA ARG A 347 3.01 3.41 -10.81
C ARG A 347 3.71 4.71 -11.15
N ASP A 348 2.95 5.69 -11.64
CA ASP A 348 3.38 7.08 -11.67
C ASP A 348 3.21 7.68 -10.26
N CYS A 349 4.32 8.11 -9.66
CA CYS A 349 4.38 8.73 -8.36
C CYS A 349 4.62 10.25 -8.44
N SER A 350 4.71 10.84 -9.63
CA SER A 350 5.11 12.23 -9.84
C SER A 350 4.19 13.25 -9.18
N GLY A 351 2.91 12.88 -8.95
CA GLY A 351 1.94 13.72 -8.25
C GLY A 351 2.00 13.64 -6.72
N TRP A 352 2.87 12.81 -6.14
CA TRP A 352 2.99 12.70 -4.69
C TRP A 352 4.01 13.70 -4.14
N PRO A 353 3.89 14.12 -2.88
CA PRO A 353 4.83 15.07 -2.29
C PRO A 353 6.28 14.61 -2.47
N ARG A 354 7.15 15.52 -2.94
CA ARG A 354 8.60 15.33 -3.12
C ARG A 354 9.03 14.26 -4.13
N LEU A 355 8.09 13.66 -4.87
CA LEU A 355 8.35 12.59 -5.85
C LEU A 355 8.25 13.07 -7.31
N ALA A 356 8.52 14.34 -7.55
CA ALA A 356 8.54 14.86 -8.92
C ALA A 356 9.37 13.95 -9.83
N ASN A 357 8.80 13.57 -10.96
CA ASN A 357 9.43 12.71 -11.98
C ASN A 357 9.79 11.29 -11.50
N CYS A 358 9.21 10.80 -10.39
CA CYS A 358 9.48 9.45 -9.89
C CYS A 358 8.44 8.44 -10.36
N LEU A 359 8.92 7.26 -10.71
CA LEU A 359 8.13 6.10 -11.09
C LEU A 359 8.43 4.94 -10.12
N ARG A 360 7.45 4.07 -9.86
CA ARG A 360 7.62 2.90 -9.01
C ARG A 360 7.16 1.64 -9.74
N VAL A 361 8.06 0.66 -9.85
CA VAL A 361 7.77 -0.65 -10.43
C VAL A 361 7.66 -1.70 -9.32
N THR A 362 6.59 -2.49 -9.33
CA THR A 362 6.46 -3.68 -8.50
C THR A 362 7.32 -4.80 -9.06
N VAL A 363 7.92 -5.61 -8.20
CA VAL A 363 8.65 -6.82 -8.62
C VAL A 363 7.64 -7.90 -9.02
N GLY A 364 7.55 -8.18 -10.31
CA GLY A 364 6.74 -9.23 -10.92
C GLY A 364 7.45 -10.57 -11.01
N THR A 365 6.93 -11.48 -11.82
CA THR A 365 7.65 -12.67 -12.26
C THR A 365 8.87 -12.28 -13.08
N ARG A 366 9.82 -13.21 -13.25
CA ARG A 366 11.02 -12.97 -14.05
C ARG A 366 10.70 -12.52 -15.48
N ASP A 367 9.67 -13.10 -16.08
CA ASP A 367 9.24 -12.78 -17.44
C ASP A 367 8.61 -11.38 -17.51
N GLU A 368 7.72 -11.04 -16.58
CA GLU A 368 7.12 -9.70 -16.47
C GLU A 368 8.19 -8.62 -16.24
N ASN A 369 9.16 -8.89 -15.35
CA ASN A 369 10.28 -7.99 -15.09
C ASN A 369 11.16 -7.79 -16.34
N SER A 370 11.42 -8.85 -17.11
CA SER A 370 12.20 -8.79 -18.36
C SER A 370 11.46 -8.01 -19.44
N GLU A 371 10.15 -8.19 -19.54
CA GLU A 371 9.30 -7.43 -20.45
C GLU A 371 9.26 -5.94 -20.09
N PHE A 372 9.12 -5.61 -18.79
CA PHE A 372 9.21 -4.23 -18.29
C PHE A 372 10.54 -3.58 -18.68
N LEU A 373 11.68 -4.24 -18.40
CA LEU A 373 13.01 -3.70 -18.66
C LEU A 373 13.25 -3.49 -20.18
N SER A 374 12.80 -4.43 -21.00
CA SER A 374 12.86 -4.29 -22.47
C SER A 374 12.02 -3.11 -22.96
N ALA A 375 10.76 -3.02 -22.52
CA ALA A 375 9.87 -1.93 -22.89
C ALA A 375 10.41 -0.56 -22.44
N LEU A 376 11.00 -0.49 -21.25
CA LEU A 376 11.60 0.74 -20.72
C LEU A 376 12.80 1.17 -21.58
N SER A 377 13.71 0.24 -21.92
CA SER A 377 14.86 0.52 -22.78
C SER A 377 14.44 1.10 -24.15
N ASP A 378 13.39 0.54 -24.75
CA ASP A 378 12.84 1.02 -26.03
C ASP A 378 12.24 2.43 -25.90
N VAL A 379 11.52 2.72 -24.80
CA VAL A 379 10.93 4.04 -24.53
C VAL A 379 12.01 5.11 -24.37
N LEU A 380 13.05 4.82 -23.58
CA LEU A 380 14.16 5.75 -23.34
C LEU A 380 14.95 6.03 -24.63
N SER A 381 15.19 4.99 -25.45
CA SER A 381 15.89 5.12 -26.73
C SER A 381 15.10 5.96 -27.74
N ALA A 382 13.80 5.82 -27.82
CA ALA A 382 12.93 6.60 -28.71
C ALA A 382 12.92 8.09 -28.31
N SER A 383 12.83 8.40 -27.01
CA SER A 383 12.88 9.78 -26.49
C SER A 383 14.17 10.52 -26.84
N THR A 384 15.32 9.82 -26.84
CA THR A 384 16.61 10.42 -27.20
C THR A 384 16.75 10.70 -28.71
N ALA A 385 16.04 9.99 -29.57
CA ALA A 385 16.02 10.20 -30.98
C ALA A 385 15.26 11.48 -31.38
N ASP A 386 14.14 11.76 -30.71
CA ASP A 386 13.33 12.97 -30.94
C ASP A 386 14.06 14.26 -30.53
N PHE A 387 14.86 14.24 -29.47
CA PHE A 387 15.67 15.38 -29.03
C PHE A 387 16.79 15.73 -30.03
N ARG A 388 17.33 14.74 -30.75
CA ARG A 388 18.37 14.96 -31.75
C ARG A 388 17.83 15.44 -33.11
N SER A 389 16.54 15.25 -33.36
CA SER A 389 15.90 15.65 -34.64
C SER A 389 15.40 17.08 -34.65
N HIS A 390 15.40 17.82 -33.52
CA HIS A 390 15.08 19.24 -33.40
C HIS A 390 16.28 20.03 -32.87
N PRO A 391 17.28 20.40 -33.69
CA PRO A 391 18.32 21.34 -33.28
C PRO A 391 17.65 22.67 -33.00
N GLN A 392 17.91 23.23 -31.81
CA GLN A 392 17.51 24.60 -31.48
C GLN A 392 18.04 25.53 -32.57
N THR A 393 17.16 26.11 -33.35
CA THR A 393 17.46 27.24 -34.18
C THR A 393 17.90 28.40 -33.28
N GLU A 394 19.22 28.61 -33.16
CA GLU A 394 19.77 29.84 -32.60
C GLU A 394 19.22 31.02 -33.42
N GLN A 395 18.30 31.79 -32.78
CA GLN A 395 17.99 33.12 -33.29
C GLN A 395 19.18 34.02 -32.98
N ASN A 396 20.14 34.06 -33.91
CA ASN A 396 21.05 35.15 -34.04
C ASN A 396 20.27 36.38 -34.48
N GLY A 397 19.85 37.19 -33.52
CA GLY A 397 19.40 38.56 -33.72
C GLY A 397 20.62 39.44 -33.90
N ALA A 398 21.05 39.66 -35.16
CA ALA A 398 21.97 40.74 -35.48
C ALA A 398 21.16 41.96 -35.86
N ASP A 399 21.51 43.04 -35.19
CA ASP A 399 21.48 44.46 -35.55
C ASP A 399 20.58 44.93 -36.71
N ARG A 400 19.63 45.79 -36.42
CA ARG A 400 19.67 47.24 -36.85
C ARG A 400 18.51 48.01 -36.24
#